data_d9bd4b9b95704a39ac200d658a913867
#
_entry.id   d9bd4b9b95704a39ac200d658a913867
#
_cell.length_a   1.000
_cell.length_b   1.000
_cell.length_c   1.000
_cell.angle_alpha   90.00
_cell.angle_beta   90.00
_cell.angle_gamma   90.00
#
_symmetry.space_group_name_H-M   'P 1'
#
loop_
_entity.id
_entity.type
_entity.pdbx_description
1 polymer ?
#
loop_
_entity_poly.entity_id
_entity_poly.type
_entity_poly.pdbx_seq_one_letter_code
_entity_poly.pdbx_strand_id
1 'polypeptide(L)'
;MEINALMMDPKDNVVTCVTEVAGGEQVVYRKGEALCKLTALEDIPYCHKIALIDIPEGGEVIKYGESLGRTTASIPAGYWVSHNNLISVPRDYDSEMLPL
;
A
#
# COMPACT_ATOMS: atom_id res chain seq x y z
N MET A 1 3.92 11.86 -18.34
CA MET A 1 3.74 12.03 -16.89
C MET A 1 4.88 11.41 -16.13
N GLU A 2 5.35 12.12 -15.15
CA GLU A 2 6.41 11.58 -14.32
C GLU A 2 5.87 10.55 -13.34
N ILE A 3 6.62 9.48 -13.16
CA ILE A 3 6.32 8.48 -12.15
C ILE A 3 6.67 9.07 -10.79
N ASN A 4 5.74 9.04 -9.85
CA ASN A 4 5.92 9.57 -8.51
C ASN A 4 5.62 8.54 -7.42
N ALA A 5 5.47 7.29 -7.81
CA ALA A 5 5.25 6.20 -6.87
C ALA A 5 5.84 4.91 -7.43
N LEU A 6 6.17 3.98 -6.54
CA LEU A 6 6.76 2.70 -6.90
C LEU A 6 5.88 1.56 -6.42
N MET A 7 5.60 0.64 -7.35
CA MET A 7 5.01 -0.65 -7.04
C MET A 7 6.15 -1.67 -6.95
N MET A 8 6.25 -2.35 -5.85
CA MET A 8 7.36 -3.26 -5.60
C MET A 8 7.15 -4.65 -6.18
N ASP A 9 5.90 -5.07 -6.27
CA ASP A 9 5.51 -6.38 -6.82
C ASP A 9 4.15 -6.25 -7.47
N PRO A 10 3.88 -6.93 -8.60
CA PRO A 10 2.57 -6.85 -9.26
C PRO A 10 1.39 -7.29 -8.40
N LYS A 11 1.64 -8.03 -7.32
CA LYS A 11 0.59 -8.46 -6.40
C LYS A 11 0.26 -7.42 -5.34
N ASP A 12 1.03 -6.34 -5.27
CA ASP A 12 0.84 -5.31 -4.25
C ASP A 12 -0.48 -4.59 -4.42
N ASN A 13 -1.14 -4.28 -3.32
CA ASN A 13 -2.34 -3.45 -3.33
C ASN A 13 -2.07 -2.03 -2.84
N VAL A 14 -0.81 -1.69 -2.66
CA VAL A 14 -0.35 -0.33 -2.35
C VAL A 14 0.86 0.00 -3.21
N VAL A 15 1.10 1.29 -3.40
CA VAL A 15 2.36 1.79 -3.96
C VAL A 15 2.92 2.81 -2.99
N THR A 16 4.25 2.98 -3.01
CA THR A 16 4.92 3.94 -2.15
C THR A 16 5.18 5.21 -2.94
N CYS A 17 4.68 6.34 -2.45
CA CYS A 17 4.92 7.63 -3.07
C CYS A 17 6.36 8.07 -2.81
N VAL A 18 7.07 8.44 -3.87
CA VAL A 18 8.46 8.90 -3.77
C VAL A 18 8.57 10.42 -3.74
N THR A 19 7.42 11.09 -3.77
CA THR A 19 7.29 12.52 -3.53
C THR A 19 6.08 12.73 -2.63
N GLU A 20 6.00 13.89 -2.01
CA GLU A 20 4.77 14.30 -1.35
C GLU A 20 3.69 14.48 -2.42
N VAL A 21 2.50 13.96 -2.18
CA VAL A 21 1.37 14.04 -3.10
C VAL A 21 0.20 14.69 -2.38
N ALA A 22 -0.32 15.75 -2.94
CA ALA A 22 -1.49 16.43 -2.37
C ALA A 22 -2.79 15.75 -2.82
N GLY A 23 -3.82 15.82 -2.00
CA GLY A 23 -5.14 15.33 -2.38
C GLY A 23 -5.60 15.98 -3.67
N GLY A 24 -6.10 15.17 -4.60
CA GLY A 24 -6.49 15.59 -5.93
C GLY A 24 -5.41 15.42 -6.98
N GLU A 25 -4.16 15.21 -6.59
CA GLU A 25 -3.09 14.99 -7.53
C GLU A 25 -3.05 13.53 -8.00
N GLN A 26 -2.45 13.33 -9.17
CA GLN A 26 -2.31 11.99 -9.75
C GLN A 26 -1.09 11.28 -9.16
N VAL A 27 -1.29 10.02 -8.77
CA VAL A 27 -0.21 9.11 -8.43
C VAL A 27 0.04 8.25 -9.67
N VAL A 28 1.26 8.24 -10.16
CA VAL A 28 1.64 7.56 -11.39
C VAL A 28 2.70 6.51 -11.05
N TYR A 29 2.45 5.29 -11.43
CA TYR A 29 3.35 4.17 -11.14
C TYR A 29 3.35 3.16 -12.28
N ARG A 30 4.35 2.30 -12.31
CA ARG A 30 4.41 1.21 -13.28
C ARG A 30 4.00 -0.11 -12.64
N LYS A 31 3.20 -0.86 -13.37
CA LYS A 31 2.92 -2.26 -13.06
C LYS A 31 3.47 -3.07 -14.22
N GLY A 32 4.66 -3.65 -14.05
CA GLY A 32 5.38 -4.23 -15.17
C GLY A 32 5.71 -3.15 -16.20
N GLU A 33 5.25 -3.32 -17.42
CA GLU A 33 5.43 -2.32 -18.49
C GLU A 33 4.27 -1.34 -18.57
N ALA A 34 3.19 -1.58 -17.85
CA ALA A 34 2.02 -0.72 -17.90
C ALA A 34 2.21 0.50 -17.00
N LEU A 35 1.83 1.66 -17.52
CA LEU A 35 1.79 2.89 -16.75
C LEU A 35 0.40 3.05 -16.16
N CYS A 36 0.31 3.11 -14.85
CA CYS A 36 -0.94 3.21 -14.12
C CYS A 36 -1.06 4.53 -13.39
N LYS A 37 -2.28 4.98 -13.20
CA LYS A 37 -2.58 6.25 -12.55
C LYS A 37 -3.71 6.08 -11.55
N LEU A 38 -3.64 6.86 -10.49
CA LEU A 38 -4.63 6.86 -9.43
C LEU A 38 -4.69 8.27 -8.85
N THR A 39 -5.89 8.77 -8.59
CA THR A 39 -6.02 10.08 -7.94
C THR A 39 -5.91 9.91 -6.44
N ALA A 40 -5.01 10.65 -5.81
CA ALA A 40 -4.93 10.70 -4.36
C ALA A 40 -6.18 11.42 -3.82
N LEU A 41 -6.83 10.84 -2.83
CA LEU A 41 -8.05 11.41 -2.24
C LEU A 41 -7.76 12.14 -0.92
N GLU A 42 -6.51 12.11 -0.49
CA GLU A 42 -6.01 12.89 0.64
C GLU A 42 -4.51 13.09 0.44
N ASP A 43 -3.90 13.93 1.27
CA ASP A 43 -2.47 14.18 1.19
C ASP A 43 -1.70 12.92 1.59
N ILE A 44 -0.71 12.54 0.78
CA ILE A 44 0.14 11.39 1.04
C ILE A 44 1.55 11.91 1.28
N PRO A 45 2.12 11.72 2.47
CA PRO A 45 3.48 12.17 2.74
C PRO A 45 4.53 11.42 1.93
N TYR A 46 5.68 12.04 1.79
CA TYR A 46 6.85 11.42 1.17
C TYR A 46 7.16 10.06 1.79
N CYS A 47 7.44 9.08 0.96
CA CYS A 47 7.75 7.70 1.34
C CYS A 47 6.61 6.91 2.00
N HIS A 48 5.38 7.42 1.91
CA HIS A 48 4.23 6.71 2.46
C HIS A 48 3.42 6.00 1.37
N LYS A 49 2.57 5.09 1.81
CA LYS A 49 1.81 4.21 0.93
C LYS A 49 0.43 4.75 0.65
N ILE A 50 -0.04 4.50 -0.57
CA ILE A 50 -1.42 4.79 -0.98
C ILE A 50 -2.08 3.49 -1.42
N ALA A 51 -3.34 3.30 -1.06
CA ALA A 51 -4.10 2.12 -1.45
C ALA A 51 -4.49 2.20 -2.92
N LEU A 52 -4.27 1.12 -3.66
CA LEU A 52 -4.63 1.01 -5.08
C LEU A 52 -6.05 0.53 -5.29
N ILE A 53 -6.58 -0.18 -4.30
CA ILE A 53 -7.92 -0.76 -4.34
C ILE A 53 -8.59 -0.47 -2.99
N ASP A 54 -9.89 -0.67 -2.94
CA ASP A 54 -10.60 -0.59 -1.66
C ASP A 54 -10.17 -1.78 -0.81
N ILE A 55 -9.63 -1.51 0.37
CA ILE A 55 -9.21 -2.54 1.31
C ILE A 55 -10.20 -2.54 2.47
N PRO A 56 -10.96 -3.62 2.67
CA PRO A 56 -11.94 -3.65 3.76
C PRO A 56 -11.24 -3.73 5.13
N GLU A 57 -11.96 -3.38 6.18
CA GLU A 57 -11.47 -3.54 7.54
C GLU A 57 -11.04 -4.99 7.76
N GLY A 58 -9.87 -5.19 8.33
CA GLY A 58 -9.29 -6.51 8.51
C GLY A 58 -8.65 -7.09 7.25
N GLY A 59 -8.64 -6.33 6.15
CA GLY A 59 -8.01 -6.76 4.91
C GLY A 59 -6.50 -6.69 4.99
N GLU A 60 -5.84 -7.48 4.16
CA GLU A 60 -4.38 -7.50 4.11
C GLU A 60 -3.83 -6.36 3.26
N VAL A 61 -2.77 -5.73 3.75
CA VAL A 61 -1.97 -4.80 2.97
C VAL A 61 -0.77 -5.58 2.43
N ILE A 62 -0.62 -5.58 1.11
CA ILE A 62 0.40 -6.37 0.43
C ILE A 62 1.42 -5.44 -0.20
N LYS A 63 2.68 -5.64 0.16
CA LYS A 63 3.82 -4.92 -0.39
C LYS A 63 4.99 -5.89 -0.53
N TYR A 64 5.75 -5.77 -1.60
CA TYR A 64 6.78 -6.75 -1.96
C TYR A 64 6.21 -8.16 -2.16
N GLY A 65 4.94 -8.24 -2.53
CA GLY A 65 4.26 -9.53 -2.69
C GLY A 65 3.91 -10.22 -1.37
N GLU A 66 4.12 -9.56 -0.24
CA GLU A 66 3.92 -10.13 1.09
C GLU A 66 2.98 -9.28 1.92
N SER A 67 2.30 -9.91 2.88
CA SER A 67 1.43 -9.20 3.79
C SER A 67 2.25 -8.37 4.79
N LEU A 68 1.96 -7.08 4.86
CA LEU A 68 2.53 -6.18 5.87
C LEU A 68 1.72 -6.21 7.16
N GLY A 69 0.47 -6.60 7.07
CA GLY A 69 -0.43 -6.57 8.21
C GLY A 69 -1.87 -6.44 7.74
N ARG A 70 -2.75 -6.10 8.66
CA ARG A 70 -4.17 -5.95 8.40
C ARG A 70 -4.65 -4.55 8.74
N THR A 71 -5.64 -4.10 7.99
CA THR A 71 -6.22 -2.78 8.22
C THR A 71 -7.10 -2.79 9.47
N THR A 72 -7.11 -1.65 10.17
CA THR A 72 -7.96 -1.46 11.34
C THR A 72 -9.28 -0.78 11.00
N ALA A 73 -9.40 -0.33 9.76
CA ALA A 73 -10.60 0.28 9.19
C ALA A 73 -10.59 0.06 7.70
N SER A 74 -11.71 0.23 7.02
CA SER A 74 -11.69 0.16 5.56
C SER A 74 -10.90 1.34 5.00
N ILE A 75 -10.09 1.07 3.98
CA ILE A 75 -9.27 2.08 3.32
C ILE A 75 -9.65 2.08 1.84
N PRO A 76 -10.42 3.06 1.37
CA PRO A 76 -10.75 3.14 -0.04
C PRO A 76 -9.52 3.43 -0.90
N ALA A 77 -9.56 3.02 -2.15
CA ALA A 77 -8.50 3.35 -3.11
C ALA A 77 -8.25 4.86 -3.12
N GLY A 78 -6.99 5.25 -3.17
CA GLY A 78 -6.62 6.66 -3.16
C GLY A 78 -6.34 7.24 -1.78
N TYR A 79 -6.52 6.47 -0.73
CA TYR A 79 -6.27 6.92 0.63
C TYR A 79 -4.94 6.42 1.18
N TRP A 80 -4.43 7.14 2.16
CA TRP A 80 -3.15 6.88 2.80
C TRP A 80 -3.23 5.64 3.69
N VAL A 81 -2.28 4.73 3.50
CA VAL A 81 -2.11 3.56 4.37
C VAL A 81 -0.94 3.85 5.31
N SER A 82 -1.23 3.99 6.59
CA SER A 82 -0.24 4.36 7.59
C SER A 82 -0.41 3.50 8.85
N HIS A 83 0.47 3.73 9.83
CA HIS A 83 0.35 3.06 11.12
C HIS A 83 -0.96 3.38 11.86
N ASN A 84 -1.69 4.42 11.43
CA ASN A 84 -2.97 4.78 12.03
C ASN A 84 -4.11 3.87 11.60
N ASN A 85 -3.99 3.22 10.44
CA ASN A 85 -5.03 2.34 9.89
C ASN A 85 -4.51 0.96 9.50
N LEU A 86 -3.32 0.63 9.95
CA LEU A 86 -2.67 -0.65 9.67
C LEU A 86 -1.99 -1.15 10.94
N ILE A 87 -2.23 -2.41 11.28
CA ILE A 87 -1.47 -3.08 12.32
C ILE A 87 -0.66 -4.20 11.68
N SER A 88 0.59 -4.31 12.08
CA SER A 88 1.41 -5.45 11.67
C SER A 88 0.90 -6.67 12.40
N VAL A 89 0.64 -7.72 11.65
CA VAL A 89 0.30 -9.01 12.24
C VAL A 89 1.61 -9.77 12.32
N PRO A 90 2.13 -10.01 13.53
CA PRO A 90 3.37 -10.74 13.67
C PRO A 90 3.24 -12.11 13.03
N ARG A 91 4.28 -12.49 12.35
CA ARG A 91 4.37 -13.83 11.83
C ARG A 91 4.46 -14.79 12.99
N ASP A 92 3.72 -15.89 12.92
CA ASP A 92 3.76 -16.90 13.96
C ASP A 92 5.00 -17.77 13.77
N TYR A 93 6.14 -17.24 14.19
CA TYR A 93 7.40 -17.94 14.04
C TYR A 93 7.45 -19.25 14.83
N ASP A 94 6.74 -19.29 15.96
CA ASP A 94 6.69 -20.50 16.75
C ASP A 94 6.00 -21.62 15.98
N SER A 95 4.88 -21.29 15.33
CA SER A 95 4.14 -22.25 14.51
C SER A 95 4.94 -22.65 13.27
N GLU A 96 5.59 -21.70 12.63
CA GLU A 96 6.34 -21.92 11.39
C GLU A 96 7.64 -22.67 11.61
N MET A 97 8.23 -22.50 12.77
CA MET A 97 9.56 -23.04 13.07
C MET A 97 9.50 -24.31 13.91
N LEU A 98 8.33 -24.65 14.36
CA LEU A 98 8.14 -25.84 15.17
C LEU A 98 7.98 -27.09 14.33
N PRO A 99 8.18 -28.17 14.91
CA PRO A 99 9.04 -28.34 16.06
C PRO A 99 10.42 -28.15 15.56
N LEU A 100 11.12 -27.54 16.28
CA LEU A 100 12.49 -27.43 15.89
C LEU A 100 13.17 -28.72 16.20
#